data_0cfbf067461f42e933009b5f8d264e65
#
_entry.id   0cfbf067461f42e933009b5f8d264e65
#
_cell.length_a   1.000
_cell.length_b   1.000
_cell.length_c   1.000
_cell.angle_alpha   90.00
_cell.angle_beta   90.00
_cell.angle_gamma   90.00
#
_symmetry.space_group_name_H-M   'P 1'
#
loop_
_entity.id
_entity.type
_entity.pdbx_description
1 polymer ?
#
loop_
_entity_poly.entity_id
_entity_poly.type
_entity_poly.pdbx_seq_one_letter_code
_entity_poly.pdbx_strand_id
1 'polypeptide(L)'
;IKGKSAPNFGPLGPWLVTPDETGDPQNLGLSLSVNGETVQDSSTADMIFSVAEIISYMSGFMRLMPGDIIATGTPEGVGLGLTPPRFLSAGDIVELSVEGLGTQRQTVVANDQ
;
A
#
# COMPACT_ATOMS: atom_id res chain seq x y z
N ILE A 1 -10.16 -12.31 -1.19
CA ILE A 1 -9.31 -12.93 -0.15
C ILE A 1 -8.18 -13.73 -0.79
N LYS A 2 -8.46 -14.71 -1.65
CA LYS A 2 -7.44 -15.60 -2.23
C LYS A 2 -6.29 -14.84 -2.92
N GLY A 3 -6.57 -13.77 -3.66
CA GLY A 3 -5.57 -12.95 -4.35
C GLY A 3 -4.73 -12.03 -3.45
N LYS A 4 -4.99 -12.00 -2.14
CA LYS A 4 -4.32 -11.09 -1.19
C LYS A 4 -3.75 -11.82 0.03
N SER A 5 -3.93 -13.13 0.15
CA SER A 5 -3.65 -13.88 1.37
C SER A 5 -2.51 -14.89 1.24
N ALA A 6 -1.77 -14.89 0.13
CA ALA A 6 -0.58 -15.72 0.01
C ALA A 6 0.53 -15.21 0.95
N PRO A 7 1.42 -16.08 1.42
CA PRO A 7 2.58 -15.68 2.19
C PRO A 7 3.34 -14.54 1.49
N ASN A 8 3.77 -13.55 2.27
CA ASN A 8 4.54 -12.40 1.81
C ASN A 8 3.81 -11.43 0.85
N PHE A 9 2.47 -11.53 0.68
CA PHE A 9 1.69 -10.61 -0.15
C PHE A 9 1.31 -9.30 0.54
N GLY A 10 1.63 -9.14 1.81
CA GLY A 10 1.35 -7.94 2.60
C GLY A 10 2.56 -7.51 3.42
N PRO A 11 3.70 -7.12 2.81
CA PRO A 11 4.83 -6.61 3.57
C PRO A 11 4.46 -5.31 4.30
N LEU A 12 4.86 -5.21 5.56
CA LEU A 12 4.67 -4.05 6.43
C LEU A 12 6.01 -3.46 6.84
N GLY A 13 6.05 -2.16 6.99
CA GLY A 13 7.27 -1.46 7.40
C GLY A 13 7.74 -0.45 6.34
N PRO A 14 8.97 0.09 6.50
CA PRO A 14 10.05 -0.39 7.38
C PRO A 14 9.79 -0.18 8.88
N TRP A 15 8.92 0.74 9.28
CA TRP A 15 8.58 1.03 10.67
C TRP A 15 7.11 1.44 10.82
N LEU A 16 6.64 1.49 12.05
CA LEU A 16 5.38 2.10 12.43
C LEU A 16 5.66 3.53 12.90
N VAL A 17 4.98 4.49 12.31
CA VAL A 17 5.14 5.92 12.64
C VAL A 17 3.87 6.40 13.35
N THR A 18 4.05 7.12 14.45
CA THR A 18 2.93 7.66 15.22
C THR A 18 2.41 8.99 14.60
N PRO A 19 1.14 9.36 14.84
CA PRO A 19 0.53 10.53 14.22
C PRO A 19 1.24 11.85 14.52
N ASP A 20 1.91 11.96 15.66
CA ASP A 20 2.69 13.14 16.04
C ASP A 20 3.96 13.32 15.17
N GLU A 21 4.48 12.26 14.58
CA GLU A 21 5.60 12.32 13.63
C GLU A 21 5.11 12.42 12.17
N THR A 22 4.05 11.69 11.83
CA THR A 22 3.51 11.66 10.46
C THR A 22 2.78 12.95 10.09
N GLY A 23 2.18 13.62 11.07
CA GLY A 23 1.30 14.77 10.83
C GLY A 23 -0.06 14.35 10.27
N ASP A 24 -0.53 15.00 9.21
CA ASP A 24 -1.82 14.67 8.59
C ASP A 24 -1.71 13.47 7.66
N PRO A 25 -2.26 12.30 8.02
CA PRO A 25 -2.21 11.11 7.17
C PRO A 25 -2.99 11.26 5.86
N GLN A 26 -3.79 12.33 5.72
CA GLN A 26 -4.56 12.62 4.53
C GLN A 26 -3.82 13.51 3.52
N ASN A 27 -2.55 13.82 3.77
CA ASN A 27 -1.75 14.69 2.90
C ASN A 27 -0.30 14.18 2.77
N LEU A 28 -0.14 12.91 2.42
CA LEU A 28 1.17 12.27 2.24
C LEU A 28 1.36 11.91 0.77
N GLY A 29 2.48 12.33 0.20
CA GLY A 29 2.92 11.86 -1.11
C GLY A 29 3.30 10.38 -1.07
N LEU A 30 2.97 9.63 -2.12
CA LEU A 30 3.36 8.24 -2.25
C LEU A 30 3.77 7.90 -3.68
N SER A 31 4.75 7.03 -3.81
CA SER A 31 5.22 6.56 -5.11
C SER A 31 5.57 5.08 -5.08
N LEU A 32 5.43 4.41 -6.23
CA LEU A 32 5.85 3.05 -6.43
C LEU A 32 6.51 2.90 -7.81
N SER A 33 7.64 2.22 -7.85
CA SER A 33 8.30 1.84 -9.09
C SER A 33 8.47 0.32 -9.20
N VAL A 34 8.49 -0.16 -10.43
CA VAL A 34 8.84 -1.54 -10.78
C VAL A 34 10.04 -1.49 -11.71
N ASN A 35 11.15 -2.11 -11.31
CA ASN A 35 12.41 -2.11 -12.05
C ASN A 35 12.89 -0.67 -12.40
N GLY A 36 12.65 0.29 -11.52
CA GLY A 36 13.02 1.69 -11.71
C GLY A 36 12.04 2.50 -12.56
N GLU A 37 10.99 1.90 -13.11
CA GLU A 37 9.91 2.59 -13.81
C GLU A 37 8.82 2.97 -12.81
N THR A 38 8.54 4.26 -12.64
CA THR A 38 7.46 4.72 -11.76
C THR A 38 6.11 4.33 -12.36
N VAL A 39 5.32 3.59 -11.61
CA VAL A 39 3.99 3.10 -12.00
C VAL A 39 2.87 3.66 -11.14
N GLN A 40 3.19 4.17 -9.96
CA GLN A 40 2.25 4.92 -9.11
C GLN A 40 2.96 6.18 -8.59
N ASP A 41 2.29 7.32 -8.68
CA ASP A 41 2.72 8.61 -8.13
C ASP A 41 1.45 9.40 -7.79
N SER A 42 1.17 9.56 -6.49
CA SER A 42 -0.11 10.07 -6.02
C SER A 42 0.01 10.63 -4.60
N SER A 43 -1.10 11.00 -4.01
CA SER A 43 -1.20 11.46 -2.63
C SER A 43 -2.36 10.79 -1.90
N THR A 44 -2.24 10.65 -0.59
CA THR A 44 -3.37 10.25 0.26
C THR A 44 -4.51 11.28 0.24
N ALA A 45 -4.25 12.51 -0.22
CA ALA A 45 -5.29 13.52 -0.47
C ALA A 45 -6.29 13.09 -1.56
N ASP A 46 -5.88 12.18 -2.47
CA ASP A 46 -6.71 11.68 -3.56
C ASP A 46 -7.59 10.49 -3.16
N MET A 47 -7.55 10.06 -1.90
CA MET A 47 -8.41 8.99 -1.40
C MET A 47 -9.89 9.34 -1.57
N ILE A 48 -10.69 8.38 -2.07
CA ILE A 48 -12.16 8.55 -2.23
C ILE A 48 -12.84 8.74 -0.86
N PHE A 49 -12.40 7.99 0.13
CA PHE A 49 -12.81 8.14 1.54
C PHE A 49 -11.59 8.44 2.38
N SER A 50 -11.70 9.42 3.25
CA SER A 50 -10.62 9.76 4.18
C SER A 50 -10.37 8.62 5.19
N VAL A 51 -9.19 8.61 5.78
CA VAL A 51 -8.86 7.67 6.87
C VAL A 51 -9.89 7.75 8.01
N ALA A 52 -10.32 8.97 8.37
CA ALA A 52 -11.32 9.18 9.41
C ALA A 52 -12.68 8.59 9.05
N GLU A 53 -13.14 8.75 7.80
CA GLU A 53 -14.39 8.15 7.33
C GLU A 53 -14.33 6.63 7.32
N ILE A 54 -13.22 6.04 6.88
CA ILE A 54 -13.03 4.59 6.88
C ILE A 54 -13.11 4.04 8.31
N ILE A 55 -12.41 4.66 9.27
CA ILE A 55 -12.44 4.24 10.68
C ILE A 55 -13.85 4.39 11.25
N SER A 56 -14.50 5.51 11.02
CA SER A 56 -15.87 5.78 11.48
C SER A 56 -16.85 4.73 10.95
N TYR A 57 -16.78 4.44 9.66
CA TYR A 57 -17.64 3.45 9.03
C TYR A 57 -17.41 2.05 9.59
N MET A 58 -16.17 1.60 9.66
CA MET A 58 -15.84 0.25 10.14
C MET A 58 -16.23 0.04 11.60
N SER A 59 -15.97 1.04 12.46
CA SER A 59 -16.31 0.96 13.89
C SER A 59 -17.81 0.88 14.16
N GLY A 60 -18.65 1.21 13.17
CA GLY A 60 -20.10 1.09 13.27
C GLY A 60 -20.61 -0.36 13.30
N PHE A 61 -19.84 -1.32 12.80
CA PHE A 61 -20.27 -2.73 12.74
C PHE A 61 -19.21 -3.73 13.21
N MET A 62 -17.98 -3.28 13.49
CA MET A 62 -16.94 -4.13 14.09
C MET A 62 -16.16 -3.37 15.16
N ARG A 63 -15.67 -4.10 16.16
CA ARG A 63 -14.79 -3.53 17.16
C ARG A 63 -13.38 -3.46 16.59
N LEU A 64 -12.81 -2.25 16.53
CA LEU A 64 -11.39 -2.05 16.23
C LEU A 64 -10.57 -2.18 17.50
N MET A 65 -9.48 -2.93 17.45
CA MET A 65 -8.62 -3.23 18.57
C MET A 65 -7.19 -2.70 18.31
N PRO A 66 -6.43 -2.36 19.36
CA PRO A 66 -5.01 -2.08 19.20
C PRO A 66 -4.28 -3.24 18.49
N GLY A 67 -3.55 -2.92 17.42
CA GLY A 67 -2.88 -3.91 16.59
C GLY A 67 -3.63 -4.27 15.31
N ASP A 68 -4.88 -3.85 15.15
CA ASP A 68 -5.60 -4.00 13.87
C ASP A 68 -4.92 -3.17 12.76
N ILE A 69 -4.89 -3.74 11.57
CA ILE A 69 -4.33 -3.10 10.38
C ILE A 69 -5.43 -2.91 9.36
N ILE A 70 -5.61 -1.69 8.91
CA ILE A 70 -6.59 -1.33 7.88
C ILE A 70 -5.84 -1.01 6.58
N ALA A 71 -6.00 -1.86 5.56
CA ALA A 71 -5.51 -1.57 4.23
C ALA A 71 -6.50 -0.67 3.50
N THR A 72 -6.13 0.58 3.28
CA THR A 72 -7.02 1.63 2.75
C THR A 72 -7.15 1.64 1.23
N GLY A 73 -6.46 0.75 0.54
CA GLY A 73 -6.47 0.66 -0.91
C GLY A 73 -5.18 1.15 -1.56
N THR A 74 -5.25 1.44 -2.83
CA THR A 74 -4.10 1.84 -3.66
C THR A 74 -4.55 2.84 -4.72
N PRO A 75 -3.68 3.78 -5.14
CA PRO A 75 -3.97 4.67 -6.27
C PRO A 75 -3.97 3.92 -7.60
N GLU A 76 -4.20 4.64 -8.68
CA GLU A 76 -4.05 4.14 -10.06
C GLU A 76 -2.62 3.63 -10.33
N GLY A 77 -2.42 2.92 -11.45
CA GLY A 77 -1.13 2.37 -11.86
C GLY A 77 -0.93 0.90 -11.52
N VAL A 78 -1.98 0.22 -11.01
CA VAL A 78 -1.93 -1.24 -10.81
C VAL A 78 -1.82 -1.97 -12.15
N GLY A 79 -1.02 -3.02 -12.20
CA GLY A 79 -0.71 -3.76 -13.43
C GLY A 79 -1.93 -4.28 -14.19
N LEU A 80 -3.02 -4.64 -13.48
CA LEU A 80 -4.29 -5.04 -14.11
C LEU A 80 -4.95 -3.91 -14.89
N GLY A 81 -4.75 -2.66 -14.48
CA GLY A 81 -5.33 -1.47 -15.13
C GLY A 81 -4.56 -0.98 -16.36
N LEU A 82 -3.38 -1.53 -16.62
CA LEU A 82 -2.56 -1.16 -17.78
C LEU A 82 -3.12 -1.78 -19.07
N THR A 83 -2.77 -1.18 -20.21
CA THR A 83 -3.13 -1.70 -21.53
C THR A 83 -1.87 -1.86 -22.39
N PRO A 84 -1.42 -3.12 -22.66
CA PRO A 84 -1.92 -4.38 -22.09
C PRO A 84 -1.65 -4.53 -20.59
N PRO A 85 -2.40 -5.37 -19.85
CA PRO A 85 -2.13 -5.65 -18.45
C PRO A 85 -0.71 -6.18 -18.25
N ARG A 86 -0.03 -5.69 -17.19
CA ARG A 86 1.32 -6.12 -16.81
C ARG A 86 1.30 -6.64 -15.37
N PHE A 87 1.71 -7.87 -15.18
CA PHE A 87 1.82 -8.49 -13.86
C PHE A 87 3.28 -8.64 -13.46
N LEU A 88 3.53 -8.67 -12.15
CA LEU A 88 4.85 -8.89 -11.60
C LEU A 88 5.35 -10.30 -11.94
N SER A 89 6.64 -10.39 -12.24
CA SER A 89 7.35 -11.64 -12.56
C SER A 89 8.49 -11.86 -11.58
N ALA A 90 8.90 -13.12 -11.40
CA ALA A 90 10.07 -13.43 -10.58
C ALA A 90 11.30 -12.66 -11.07
N GLY A 91 12.01 -12.03 -10.15
CA GLY A 91 13.14 -11.15 -10.41
C GLY A 91 12.80 -9.66 -10.47
N ASP A 92 11.52 -9.29 -10.60
CA ASP A 92 11.13 -7.88 -10.55
C ASP A 92 11.45 -7.27 -9.18
N ILE A 93 11.87 -6.01 -9.22
CA ILE A 93 12.15 -5.21 -8.04
C ILE A 93 11.05 -4.17 -7.90
N VAL A 94 10.35 -4.22 -6.78
CA VAL A 94 9.31 -3.26 -6.41
C VAL A 94 9.85 -2.35 -5.32
N GLU A 95 9.87 -1.06 -5.58
CA GLU A 95 10.25 -0.04 -4.60
C GLU A 95 9.08 0.91 -4.39
N LEU A 96 8.73 1.14 -3.14
CA LEU A 96 7.66 2.06 -2.80
C LEU A 96 8.06 2.94 -1.63
N SER A 97 7.55 4.16 -1.62
CA SER A 97 7.73 5.09 -0.52
C SER A 97 6.45 5.85 -0.23
N VAL A 98 6.27 6.20 1.04
CA VAL A 98 5.28 7.17 1.48
C VAL A 98 6.00 8.21 2.30
N GLU A 99 5.67 9.48 2.07
CA GLU A 99 6.28 10.62 2.75
C GLU A 99 6.23 10.44 4.28
N GLY A 100 7.37 10.59 4.94
CA GLY A 100 7.50 10.39 6.38
C GLY A 100 7.48 8.93 6.86
N LEU A 101 7.12 7.96 6.01
CA LEU A 101 6.97 6.55 6.40
C LEU A 101 8.10 5.64 5.88
N GLY A 102 9.09 6.22 5.17
CA GLY A 102 10.24 5.51 4.65
C GLY A 102 10.00 4.81 3.32
N THR A 103 10.93 3.94 2.95
CA THR A 103 10.95 3.24 1.67
C THR A 103 11.02 1.73 1.90
N GLN A 104 10.22 0.99 1.14
CA GLN A 104 10.32 -0.46 1.05
C GLN A 104 10.91 -0.85 -0.31
N ARG A 105 11.67 -1.94 -0.33
CA ARG A 105 12.20 -2.55 -1.54
C ARG A 105 12.08 -4.06 -1.45
N GLN A 106 11.31 -4.65 -2.35
CA GLN A 106 11.06 -6.08 -2.42
C GLN A 106 11.54 -6.65 -3.76
N THR A 107 12.04 -7.88 -3.74
CA THR A 107 12.26 -8.67 -4.93
C THR A 107 11.17 -9.71 -5.05
N VAL A 108 10.52 -9.77 -6.21
CA VAL A 108 9.52 -10.79 -6.51
C VAL A 108 10.21 -12.13 -6.70
N VAL A 109 9.75 -13.15 -6.01
CA VAL A 109 10.27 -14.52 -6.13
C VAL A 109 9.21 -15.44 -6.72
N ALA A 110 9.65 -16.49 -7.39
CA ALA A 110 8.74 -17.56 -7.82
C ALA A 110 8.17 -18.28 -6.59
N ASN A 111 6.94 -18.75 -6.70
CA ASN A 111 6.36 -19.62 -5.68
C ASN A 111 6.82 -21.06 -5.95
N ASP A 112 7.80 -21.49 -5.18
CA ASP A 112 8.31 -22.87 -5.23
C ASP A 112 7.34 -23.80 -4.44
N GLN A 113 6.18 -24.13 -5.04
CA GLN A 113 5.28 -25.16 -4.54
C GLN A 113 5.37 -26.41 -5.41
#